data_a9c9ae1cb16db4422e5fc8436879cda9
#
_entry.id   a9c9ae1cb16db4422e5fc8436879cda9
#
_cell.length_a   1.000
_cell.length_b   1.000
_cell.length_c   1.000
_cell.angle_alpha   90.00
_cell.angle_beta   90.00
_cell.angle_gamma   90.00
#
_symmetry.space_group_name_H-M   'P 1'
#
loop_
_entity.id
_entity.type
_entity.pdbx_description
1 polymer ?
#
loop_
_entity_poly.entity_id
_entity_poly.type
_entity_poly.pdbx_seq_one_letter_code
_entity_poly.pdbx_strand_id
1 'polypeptide(L)'
;MSHPLLAAEAGVRHLLLGNEAIVRGALEAGINVVTCYPGTPSSEIPDTFHYLASCGRYRMEYSVNEKVAVEVGAGAALAGAMSMTTMKHVGVNVAADPLFTAAYVGLPGGFVLVSADDPLCHSSQDEQDNRTYARFMGMPCFEPATAQEAKDMTREALLLARELQQPVMLRTTTRVNHLRGPVTFGALGEPAPIVPFERNPMRFVPVPAVAQGRHKVLVEHLENARAKAEASPWNKVSGEGRIGVIASGISRAYLADALAENGWEKDVKVLELGFTWPLPENLLADFMSGCDTVLVLEELQPLVEQDLRALAQERKIDVSIVG
;
A
#
# COMPACT_ATOMS: atom_id res chain seq x y z
N MET A 1 -24.61 -21.87 2.27
CA MET A 1 -24.59 -20.55 1.63
C MET A 1 -23.12 -20.18 1.46
N SER A 2 -22.71 -19.69 0.30
CA SER A 2 -21.33 -19.19 0.09
C SER A 2 -21.13 -17.94 0.93
N HIS A 3 -19.92 -17.75 1.45
CA HIS A 3 -19.57 -16.57 2.24
C HIS A 3 -19.71 -15.28 1.39
N PRO A 4 -20.21 -14.15 1.94
CA PRO A 4 -20.44 -12.92 1.18
C PRO A 4 -19.21 -12.44 0.40
N LEU A 5 -17.99 -12.58 0.97
CA LEU A 5 -16.73 -12.20 0.29
C LEU A 5 -16.45 -13.01 -0.99
N LEU A 6 -17.13 -14.12 -1.22
CA LEU A 6 -17.03 -14.95 -2.43
C LEU A 6 -18.16 -14.66 -3.45
N ALA A 7 -18.97 -13.61 -3.24
CA ALA A 7 -19.98 -13.19 -4.21
C ALA A 7 -19.32 -12.86 -5.56
N ALA A 8 -19.81 -13.50 -6.63
CA ALA A 8 -19.26 -13.33 -7.98
C ALA A 8 -19.69 -12.01 -8.64
N GLU A 9 -20.86 -11.51 -8.26
CA GLU A 9 -21.49 -10.34 -8.90
C GLU A 9 -20.80 -9.04 -8.51
N ALA A 10 -20.50 -8.20 -9.49
CA ALA A 10 -20.07 -6.82 -9.29
C ALA A 10 -21.26 -5.91 -8.89
N GLY A 11 -20.96 -4.82 -8.17
CA GLY A 11 -21.97 -3.84 -7.75
C GLY A 11 -22.69 -4.18 -6.44
N VAL A 12 -22.50 -5.39 -5.90
CA VAL A 12 -23.06 -5.77 -4.57
C VAL A 12 -22.34 -4.98 -3.49
N ARG A 13 -23.09 -4.47 -2.52
CA ARG A 13 -22.57 -3.64 -1.42
C ARG A 13 -22.69 -4.36 -0.09
N HIS A 14 -21.60 -4.44 0.64
CA HIS A 14 -21.53 -5.03 1.98
C HIS A 14 -20.88 -4.09 2.98
N LEU A 15 -21.22 -4.25 4.26
CA LEU A 15 -20.55 -3.58 5.37
C LEU A 15 -19.39 -4.47 5.82
N LEU A 16 -18.15 -4.07 5.58
CA LEU A 16 -16.95 -4.85 5.89
C LEU A 16 -16.03 -4.11 6.85
N LEU A 17 -15.24 -4.88 7.61
CA LEU A 17 -14.01 -4.38 8.22
C LEU A 17 -12.98 -4.02 7.13
N GLY A 18 -12.09 -3.08 7.41
CA GLY A 18 -10.96 -2.80 6.52
C GLY A 18 -10.14 -4.04 6.21
N ASN A 19 -9.88 -4.89 7.22
CA ASN A 19 -9.20 -6.18 7.03
C ASN A 19 -9.96 -7.14 6.08
N GLU A 20 -11.28 -7.24 6.21
CA GLU A 20 -12.12 -8.03 5.29
C GLU A 20 -12.13 -7.45 3.87
N ALA A 21 -12.09 -6.12 3.77
CA ALA A 21 -12.03 -5.42 2.50
C ALA A 21 -10.71 -5.69 1.74
N ILE A 22 -9.56 -5.75 2.44
CA ILE A 22 -8.26 -6.18 1.89
C ILE A 22 -8.38 -7.59 1.30
N VAL A 23 -8.98 -8.52 2.02
CA VAL A 23 -9.21 -9.88 1.52
C VAL A 23 -10.03 -9.86 0.24
N ARG A 24 -11.13 -9.08 0.20
CA ARG A 24 -11.95 -8.94 -1.01
C ARG A 24 -11.15 -8.35 -2.18
N GLY A 25 -10.35 -7.34 -1.96
CA GLY A 25 -9.49 -6.75 -2.98
C GLY A 25 -8.50 -7.75 -3.58
N ALA A 26 -7.88 -8.56 -2.75
CA ALA A 26 -6.97 -9.61 -3.19
C ALA A 26 -7.69 -10.72 -3.99
N LEU A 27 -8.91 -11.10 -3.59
CA LEU A 27 -9.74 -12.05 -4.34
C LEU A 27 -10.16 -11.48 -5.71
N GLU A 28 -10.47 -10.19 -5.79
CA GLU A 28 -10.77 -9.51 -7.07
C GLU A 28 -9.54 -9.43 -7.99
N ALA A 29 -8.32 -9.36 -7.43
CA ALA A 29 -7.07 -9.43 -8.20
C ALA A 29 -6.73 -10.85 -8.68
N GLY A 30 -7.35 -11.88 -8.12
CA GLY A 30 -7.03 -13.28 -8.42
C GLY A 30 -5.80 -13.80 -7.70
N ILE A 31 -5.60 -13.43 -6.43
CA ILE A 31 -4.48 -13.85 -5.60
C ILE A 31 -4.27 -15.37 -5.63
N ASN A 32 -3.01 -15.82 -5.74
CA ASN A 32 -2.67 -17.25 -5.74
C ASN A 32 -2.16 -17.74 -4.38
N VAL A 33 -1.35 -16.92 -3.68
CA VAL A 33 -0.71 -17.33 -2.43
C VAL A 33 -0.78 -16.20 -1.41
N VAL A 34 -1.17 -16.53 -0.19
CA VAL A 34 -1.19 -15.62 0.97
C VAL A 34 -0.39 -16.26 2.09
N THR A 35 0.53 -15.51 2.66
CA THR A 35 1.33 -15.93 3.81
C THR A 35 1.23 -14.89 4.93
N CYS A 36 1.42 -15.29 6.15
CA CYS A 36 1.39 -14.37 7.27
C CYS A 36 2.15 -14.87 8.50
N TYR A 37 2.46 -13.93 9.38
CA TYR A 37 2.59 -14.19 10.80
C TYR A 37 1.59 -13.29 11.54
N PRO A 38 0.72 -13.86 12.41
CA PRO A 38 -0.38 -13.11 12.98
C PRO A 38 0.08 -12.02 13.96
N GLY A 39 -0.58 -10.86 13.91
CA GLY A 39 -0.32 -9.73 14.78
C GLY A 39 -1.38 -8.64 14.59
N THR A 40 -2.02 -8.19 15.68
CA THR A 40 -2.97 -7.09 15.65
C THR A 40 -2.25 -5.79 15.28
N PRO A 41 -2.74 -4.99 14.29
CA PRO A 41 -4.13 -4.98 13.79
C PRO A 41 -4.39 -5.76 12.47
N SER A 42 -3.50 -6.61 11.99
CA SER A 42 -3.68 -7.32 10.72
C SER A 42 -4.31 -8.73 10.83
N SER A 43 -4.57 -9.24 12.04
CA SER A 43 -4.92 -10.64 12.28
C SER A 43 -6.17 -11.12 11.54
N GLU A 44 -7.17 -10.28 11.35
CA GLU A 44 -8.41 -10.68 10.65
C GLU A 44 -8.21 -10.89 9.14
N ILE A 45 -7.11 -10.39 8.56
CA ILE A 45 -6.79 -10.67 7.15
C ILE A 45 -6.49 -12.16 6.96
N PRO A 46 -5.44 -12.73 7.61
CA PRO A 46 -5.13 -14.13 7.47
C PRO A 46 -6.24 -15.05 8.00
N ASP A 47 -6.93 -14.68 9.09
CA ASP A 47 -8.03 -15.46 9.64
C ASP A 47 -9.18 -15.59 8.63
N THR A 48 -9.51 -14.50 7.93
CA THR A 48 -10.53 -14.50 6.86
C THR A 48 -10.09 -15.36 5.68
N PHE A 49 -8.83 -15.26 5.23
CA PHE A 49 -8.31 -16.13 4.18
C PHE A 49 -8.31 -17.60 4.59
N HIS A 50 -7.92 -17.90 5.83
CA HIS A 50 -7.94 -19.27 6.34
C HIS A 50 -9.37 -19.84 6.36
N TYR A 51 -10.33 -19.05 6.84
CA TYR A 51 -11.74 -19.44 6.87
C TYR A 51 -12.29 -19.73 5.46
N LEU A 52 -11.88 -18.96 4.46
CA LEU A 52 -12.32 -19.07 3.08
C LEU A 52 -11.49 -20.08 2.24
N ALA A 53 -10.41 -20.66 2.78
CA ALA A 53 -9.45 -21.48 2.02
C ALA A 53 -10.07 -22.68 1.30
N SER A 54 -11.20 -23.23 1.85
CA SER A 54 -11.93 -24.32 1.22
C SER A 54 -12.54 -23.98 -0.16
N CYS A 55 -12.57 -22.69 -0.55
CA CYS A 55 -13.01 -22.28 -1.89
C CYS A 55 -12.04 -22.73 -3.01
N GLY A 56 -10.80 -23.13 -2.68
CA GLY A 56 -9.81 -23.65 -3.62
C GLY A 56 -9.22 -22.65 -4.58
N ARG A 57 -9.44 -21.33 -4.39
CA ARG A 57 -9.00 -20.27 -5.32
C ARG A 57 -7.56 -19.82 -5.09
N TYR A 58 -7.03 -20.02 -3.89
CA TYR A 58 -5.68 -19.63 -3.46
C TYR A 58 -5.14 -20.62 -2.41
N ARG A 59 -3.86 -20.50 -2.11
CA ARG A 59 -3.23 -21.14 -0.95
C ARG A 59 -2.96 -20.11 0.13
N MET A 60 -3.19 -20.51 1.39
CA MET A 60 -2.95 -19.68 2.57
C MET A 60 -2.10 -20.46 3.58
N GLU A 61 -1.10 -19.78 4.15
CA GLU A 61 -0.18 -20.39 5.12
C GLU A 61 0.12 -19.44 6.28
N TYR A 62 -0.04 -19.94 7.52
CA TYR A 62 0.54 -19.34 8.71
C TYR A 62 2.00 -19.79 8.83
N SER A 63 2.92 -18.87 8.79
CA SER A 63 4.36 -19.16 8.91
C SER A 63 4.81 -19.09 10.37
N VAL A 64 6.00 -19.62 10.67
CA VAL A 64 6.55 -19.66 12.05
C VAL A 64 7.07 -18.30 12.51
N ASN A 65 7.33 -17.37 11.61
CA ASN A 65 7.64 -15.96 11.84
C ASN A 65 7.49 -15.14 10.55
N GLU A 66 7.67 -13.83 10.64
CA GLU A 66 7.48 -12.90 9.53
C GLU A 66 8.53 -13.07 8.43
N LYS A 67 9.79 -13.38 8.78
CA LYS A 67 10.83 -13.65 7.79
C LYS A 67 10.45 -14.82 6.91
N VAL A 68 10.05 -15.94 7.51
CA VAL A 68 9.60 -17.14 6.77
C VAL A 68 8.35 -16.81 5.94
N ALA A 69 7.40 -16.04 6.48
CA ALA A 69 6.22 -15.63 5.73
C ALA A 69 6.58 -14.88 4.43
N VAL A 70 7.51 -13.91 4.52
CA VAL A 70 8.01 -13.19 3.33
C VAL A 70 8.77 -14.13 2.39
N GLU A 71 9.62 -15.00 2.89
CA GLU A 71 10.41 -15.93 2.06
C GLU A 71 9.51 -16.90 1.27
N VAL A 72 8.45 -17.42 1.90
CA VAL A 72 7.45 -18.27 1.22
C VAL A 72 6.66 -17.46 0.18
N GLY A 73 6.16 -16.28 0.54
CA GLY A 73 5.41 -15.41 -0.38
C GLY A 73 6.26 -14.92 -1.55
N ALA A 74 7.49 -14.47 -1.30
CA ALA A 74 8.44 -14.05 -2.33
C ALA A 74 8.87 -15.24 -3.21
N GLY A 75 9.10 -16.42 -2.61
CA GLY A 75 9.38 -17.64 -3.34
C GLY A 75 8.24 -18.04 -4.30
N ALA A 76 6.99 -17.91 -3.86
CA ALA A 76 5.82 -18.09 -4.73
C ALA A 76 5.80 -17.07 -5.88
N ALA A 77 6.11 -15.80 -5.60
CA ALA A 77 6.15 -14.75 -6.61
C ALA A 77 7.33 -14.93 -7.59
N LEU A 78 8.49 -15.42 -7.13
CA LEU A 78 9.59 -15.83 -8.00
C LEU A 78 9.18 -16.98 -8.93
N ALA A 79 8.38 -17.92 -8.43
CA ALA A 79 7.80 -19.00 -9.21
C ALA A 79 6.64 -18.56 -10.12
N GLY A 80 6.30 -17.27 -10.13
CA GLY A 80 5.32 -16.66 -11.03
C GLY A 80 3.91 -16.54 -10.47
N ALA A 81 3.67 -16.91 -9.22
CA ALA A 81 2.37 -16.75 -8.56
C ALA A 81 2.18 -15.32 -8.04
N MET A 82 0.98 -14.77 -8.14
CA MET A 82 0.62 -13.53 -7.46
C MET A 82 0.49 -13.79 -5.97
N SER A 83 1.26 -13.10 -5.14
CA SER A 83 1.32 -13.38 -3.71
C SER A 83 1.22 -12.14 -2.83
N MET A 84 0.81 -12.34 -1.59
CA MET A 84 0.69 -11.32 -0.56
C MET A 84 1.14 -11.87 0.79
N THR A 85 1.90 -11.07 1.53
CA THR A 85 2.25 -11.38 2.91
C THR A 85 1.69 -10.30 3.83
N THR A 86 1.10 -10.71 4.96
CA THR A 86 0.48 -9.79 5.91
C THR A 86 1.15 -9.89 7.27
N MET A 87 1.42 -8.76 7.90
CA MET A 87 2.00 -8.70 9.22
C MET A 87 1.75 -7.36 9.91
N LYS A 88 1.96 -7.33 11.21
CA LYS A 88 2.05 -6.12 12.01
C LYS A 88 3.34 -5.35 11.70
N HIS A 89 3.35 -4.04 11.98
CA HIS A 89 4.50 -3.18 11.69
C HIS A 89 5.84 -3.69 12.24
N VAL A 90 5.87 -4.17 13.48
CA VAL A 90 7.12 -4.71 14.08
C VAL A 90 7.63 -5.97 13.40
N GLY A 91 6.75 -6.72 12.75
CA GLY A 91 7.12 -7.90 11.96
C GLY A 91 7.95 -7.55 10.73
N VAL A 92 7.82 -6.34 10.19
CA VAL A 92 8.65 -5.86 9.08
C VAL A 92 10.11 -5.78 9.48
N ASN A 93 10.43 -5.51 10.76
CA ASN A 93 11.81 -5.55 11.27
C ASN A 93 12.42 -6.94 11.13
N VAL A 94 11.63 -7.98 11.43
CA VAL A 94 12.06 -9.39 11.33
C VAL A 94 12.21 -9.81 9.86
N ALA A 95 11.35 -9.29 8.98
CA ALA A 95 11.29 -9.62 7.57
C ALA A 95 12.15 -8.70 6.67
N ALA A 96 12.86 -7.72 7.23
CA ALA A 96 13.56 -6.70 6.47
C ALA A 96 14.56 -7.27 5.45
N ASP A 97 15.40 -8.22 5.85
CA ASP A 97 16.42 -8.83 5.00
C ASP A 97 15.85 -9.46 3.71
N PRO A 98 14.89 -10.39 3.76
CA PRO A 98 14.30 -10.94 2.54
C PRO A 98 13.51 -9.91 1.73
N LEU A 99 12.91 -8.89 2.35
CA LEU A 99 12.22 -7.81 1.62
C LEU A 99 13.18 -6.97 0.79
N PHE A 100 14.34 -6.56 1.36
CA PHE A 100 15.39 -5.86 0.60
C PHE A 100 15.89 -6.70 -0.57
N THR A 101 16.14 -7.98 -0.32
CA THR A 101 16.58 -8.91 -1.39
C THR A 101 15.51 -9.04 -2.48
N ALA A 102 14.25 -9.18 -2.12
CA ALA A 102 13.13 -9.26 -3.06
C ALA A 102 13.01 -7.98 -3.93
N ALA A 103 13.21 -6.79 -3.33
CA ALA A 103 13.20 -5.53 -4.06
C ALA A 103 14.32 -5.46 -5.12
N TYR A 104 15.50 -5.98 -4.82
CA TYR A 104 16.63 -6.01 -5.77
C TYR A 104 16.42 -7.02 -6.90
N VAL A 105 16.04 -8.27 -6.59
CA VAL A 105 15.91 -9.31 -7.63
C VAL A 105 14.65 -9.15 -8.47
N GLY A 106 13.61 -8.52 -7.90
CA GLY A 106 12.29 -8.40 -8.53
C GLY A 106 11.51 -9.72 -8.52
N LEU A 107 10.20 -9.62 -8.54
CA LEU A 107 9.28 -10.75 -8.33
C LEU A 107 8.28 -10.86 -9.49
N PRO A 108 8.53 -11.72 -10.50
CA PRO A 108 7.72 -11.80 -11.73
C PRO A 108 6.22 -12.04 -11.51
N GLY A 109 5.84 -12.79 -10.48
CA GLY A 109 4.43 -13.06 -10.16
C GLY A 109 3.70 -11.89 -9.52
N GLY A 110 4.45 -10.91 -8.99
CA GLY A 110 3.93 -9.80 -8.17
C GLY A 110 3.81 -10.17 -6.70
N PHE A 111 4.23 -9.26 -5.82
CA PHE A 111 4.21 -9.46 -4.37
C PHE A 111 3.76 -8.18 -3.66
N VAL A 112 2.80 -8.30 -2.76
CA VAL A 112 2.36 -7.21 -1.90
C VAL A 112 2.68 -7.53 -0.44
N LEU A 113 3.32 -6.57 0.24
CA LEU A 113 3.43 -6.56 1.69
C LEU A 113 2.30 -5.72 2.27
N VAL A 114 1.42 -6.32 3.07
CA VAL A 114 0.49 -5.57 3.92
C VAL A 114 1.16 -5.33 5.27
N SER A 115 1.54 -4.09 5.52
CA SER A 115 2.07 -3.63 6.81
C SER A 115 0.97 -2.92 7.57
N ALA A 116 0.54 -3.49 8.70
CA ALA A 116 -0.46 -2.88 9.55
C ALA A 116 0.21 -2.18 10.74
N ASP A 117 0.27 -0.86 10.66
CA ASP A 117 0.86 0.00 11.69
C ASP A 117 -0.16 0.26 12.82
N ASP A 118 0.36 0.53 14.00
CA ASP A 118 -0.46 0.74 15.21
C ASP A 118 -0.13 2.06 15.91
N PRO A 119 -0.45 3.22 15.26
CA PRO A 119 -0.30 4.53 15.90
C PRO A 119 -1.03 4.58 17.23
N LEU A 120 -0.41 5.19 18.24
CA LEU A 120 -0.84 5.24 19.64
C LEU A 120 -0.77 3.89 20.37
N CYS A 121 -0.07 2.89 19.83
CA CYS A 121 0.21 1.61 20.50
C CYS A 121 -1.03 0.92 21.09
N HIS A 122 -2.15 0.83 20.37
CA HIS A 122 -3.39 0.21 20.87
C HIS A 122 -3.19 -1.25 21.28
N SER A 123 -2.31 -1.98 20.58
CA SER A 123 -1.97 -3.37 20.89
C SER A 123 -0.48 -3.69 20.66
N SER A 124 0.38 -2.67 20.69
CA SER A 124 1.79 -2.78 20.34
C SER A 124 2.68 -2.30 21.48
N GLN A 125 3.94 -2.76 21.48
CA GLN A 125 4.97 -2.37 22.43
C GLN A 125 5.66 -1.05 22.08
N ASP A 126 5.50 -0.58 20.82
CA ASP A 126 6.06 0.67 20.32
C ASP A 126 5.24 1.20 19.12
N GLU A 127 5.51 2.42 18.72
CA GLU A 127 5.05 3.00 17.45
C GLU A 127 6.17 2.91 16.41
N GLN A 128 5.78 2.58 15.18
CA GLN A 128 6.71 2.45 14.08
C GLN A 128 6.03 2.88 12.79
N ASP A 129 6.66 3.80 12.05
CA ASP A 129 6.16 4.27 10.77
C ASP A 129 6.81 3.49 9.62
N ASN A 130 6.09 2.51 9.10
CA ASN A 130 6.61 1.64 8.05
C ASN A 130 6.64 2.27 6.66
N ARG A 131 6.15 3.50 6.46
CA ARG A 131 6.45 4.29 5.27
C ARG A 131 7.95 4.50 5.09
N THR A 132 8.69 4.56 6.20
CA THR A 132 10.17 4.61 6.19
C THR A 132 10.76 3.36 5.53
N TYR A 133 10.23 2.18 5.84
CA TYR A 133 10.66 0.94 5.19
C TYR A 133 10.33 0.90 3.70
N ALA A 134 9.15 1.37 3.30
CA ALA A 134 8.80 1.46 1.88
C ALA A 134 9.83 2.30 1.10
N ARG A 135 10.20 3.46 1.65
CA ARG A 135 11.24 4.35 1.08
C ARG A 135 12.61 3.68 1.06
N PHE A 136 13.04 3.13 2.19
CA PHE A 136 14.37 2.52 2.35
C PHE A 136 14.57 1.30 1.45
N MET A 137 13.53 0.49 1.25
CA MET A 137 13.55 -0.70 0.38
C MET A 137 13.29 -0.38 -1.09
N GLY A 138 12.83 0.83 -1.42
CA GLY A 138 12.42 1.18 -2.77
C GLY A 138 11.12 0.48 -3.20
N MET A 139 10.16 0.35 -2.30
CA MET A 139 8.86 -0.27 -2.55
C MET A 139 7.79 0.81 -2.73
N PRO A 140 7.04 0.85 -3.85
CA PRO A 140 5.86 1.71 -3.95
C PRO A 140 4.89 1.45 -2.79
N CYS A 141 4.21 2.51 -2.30
CA CYS A 141 3.37 2.44 -1.11
C CYS A 141 2.00 3.08 -1.33
N PHE A 142 0.95 2.34 -0.98
CA PHE A 142 -0.43 2.81 -0.91
C PHE A 142 -0.90 2.91 0.53
N GLU A 143 -1.69 3.94 0.84
CA GLU A 143 -2.29 4.19 2.15
C GLU A 143 -3.78 4.45 2.03
N PRO A 144 -4.65 3.44 2.24
CA PRO A 144 -6.09 3.63 2.21
C PRO A 144 -6.59 4.43 3.42
N ALA A 145 -7.70 5.19 3.23
CA ALA A 145 -8.40 5.92 4.27
C ALA A 145 -9.74 5.27 4.67
N THR A 146 -10.30 4.42 3.82
CA THR A 146 -11.62 3.80 4.00
C THR A 146 -11.58 2.30 3.69
N ALA A 147 -12.61 1.55 4.11
CA ALA A 147 -12.74 0.14 3.76
C ALA A 147 -12.88 -0.07 2.23
N GLN A 148 -13.55 0.86 1.52
CA GLN A 148 -13.63 0.79 0.05
C GLN A 148 -12.23 0.91 -0.56
N GLU A 149 -11.46 1.89 -0.13
CA GLU A 149 -10.08 2.08 -0.62
C GLU A 149 -9.16 0.92 -0.24
N ALA A 150 -9.30 0.37 0.98
CA ALA A 150 -8.54 -0.81 1.39
C ALA A 150 -8.75 -1.98 0.41
N LYS A 151 -9.99 -2.19 -0.08
CA LYS A 151 -10.28 -3.16 -1.13
C LYS A 151 -9.64 -2.79 -2.48
N ASP A 152 -9.91 -1.58 -2.94
CA ASP A 152 -9.52 -1.18 -4.30
C ASP A 152 -8.01 -1.01 -4.43
N MET A 153 -7.35 -0.41 -3.43
CA MET A 153 -5.89 -0.26 -3.39
C MET A 153 -5.18 -1.61 -3.23
N THR A 154 -5.75 -2.59 -2.51
CA THR A 154 -5.19 -3.95 -2.45
C THR A 154 -5.15 -4.58 -3.84
N ARG A 155 -6.27 -4.48 -4.58
CA ARG A 155 -6.33 -4.99 -5.94
C ARG A 155 -5.32 -4.30 -6.84
N GLU A 156 -5.24 -2.98 -6.79
CA GLU A 156 -4.30 -2.18 -7.61
C GLU A 156 -2.85 -2.47 -7.24
N ALA A 157 -2.51 -2.56 -5.95
CA ALA A 157 -1.16 -2.89 -5.48
C ALA A 157 -0.67 -4.25 -6.02
N LEU A 158 -1.54 -5.27 -6.04
CA LEU A 158 -1.22 -6.60 -6.59
C LEU A 158 -0.97 -6.55 -8.10
N LEU A 159 -1.80 -5.81 -8.83
CA LEU A 159 -1.64 -5.64 -10.28
C LEU A 159 -0.38 -4.82 -10.60
N LEU A 160 -0.13 -3.74 -9.85
CA LEU A 160 1.07 -2.91 -9.99
C LEU A 160 2.35 -3.70 -9.67
N ALA A 161 2.34 -4.47 -8.58
CA ALA A 161 3.48 -5.31 -8.19
C ALA A 161 3.85 -6.30 -9.30
N ARG A 162 2.85 -6.87 -9.96
CA ARG A 162 3.06 -7.78 -11.10
C ARG A 162 3.55 -7.06 -12.35
N GLU A 163 2.99 -5.90 -12.65
CA GLU A 163 3.40 -5.08 -13.80
C GLU A 163 4.85 -4.61 -13.67
N LEU A 164 5.21 -4.06 -12.51
CA LEU A 164 6.57 -3.59 -12.24
C LEU A 164 7.53 -4.74 -11.91
N GLN A 165 7.02 -5.93 -11.60
CA GLN A 165 7.79 -7.05 -11.03
C GLN A 165 8.59 -6.61 -9.79
N GLN A 166 8.01 -5.71 -9.00
CA GLN A 166 8.60 -5.08 -7.82
C GLN A 166 7.66 -5.30 -6.63
N PRO A 167 8.17 -5.61 -5.42
CA PRO A 167 7.34 -5.59 -4.22
C PRO A 167 6.65 -4.24 -4.04
N VAL A 168 5.38 -4.26 -3.65
CA VAL A 168 4.58 -3.07 -3.33
C VAL A 168 4.09 -3.17 -1.89
N MET A 169 4.10 -2.09 -1.16
CA MET A 169 3.54 -2.01 0.19
C MET A 169 2.12 -1.45 0.16
N LEU A 170 1.22 -2.13 0.84
CA LEU A 170 -0.05 -1.58 1.30
C LEU A 170 0.11 -1.30 2.80
N ARG A 171 0.31 -0.03 3.14
CA ARG A 171 0.42 0.39 4.53
C ARG A 171 -0.95 0.76 5.05
N THR A 172 -1.38 0.13 6.12
CA THR A 172 -2.64 0.42 6.82
C THR A 172 -2.36 0.79 8.26
N THR A 173 -3.33 1.37 8.94
CA THR A 173 -3.25 1.64 10.37
C THR A 173 -4.40 0.98 11.11
N THR A 174 -4.29 0.82 12.43
CA THR A 174 -5.31 0.23 13.29
C THR A 174 -6.71 0.79 12.99
N ARG A 175 -6.81 2.10 12.74
CA ARG A 175 -8.07 2.75 12.40
C ARG A 175 -8.68 2.19 11.12
N VAL A 176 -7.88 2.09 10.05
CA VAL A 176 -8.34 1.55 8.76
C VAL A 176 -8.65 0.07 8.86
N ASN A 177 -7.80 -0.71 9.55
CA ASN A 177 -7.98 -2.15 9.68
C ASN A 177 -9.29 -2.53 10.39
N HIS A 178 -9.66 -1.79 11.44
CA HIS A 178 -10.79 -2.12 12.30
C HIS A 178 -12.03 -1.24 12.09
N LEU A 179 -11.99 -0.25 11.20
CA LEU A 179 -13.20 0.48 10.83
C LEU A 179 -14.15 -0.43 10.04
N ARG A 180 -15.46 -0.22 10.22
CA ARG A 180 -16.48 -0.82 9.34
C ARG A 180 -16.99 0.24 8.39
N GLY A 181 -17.01 -0.09 7.12
CA GLY A 181 -17.51 0.80 6.08
C GLY A 181 -18.22 0.04 4.96
N PRO A 182 -19.04 0.75 4.17
CA PRO A 182 -19.68 0.20 3.00
C PRO A 182 -18.64 -0.06 1.90
N VAL A 183 -18.66 -1.27 1.36
CA VAL A 183 -17.74 -1.70 0.29
C VAL A 183 -18.55 -2.24 -0.88
N THR A 184 -18.40 -1.62 -2.02
CA THR A 184 -18.95 -2.08 -3.30
C THR A 184 -17.97 -3.05 -3.94
N PHE A 185 -18.43 -4.24 -4.25
CA PHE A 185 -17.59 -5.28 -4.85
C PHE A 185 -17.41 -5.07 -6.34
N GLY A 186 -16.19 -5.30 -6.82
CA GLY A 186 -15.93 -5.61 -8.22
C GLY A 186 -16.27 -7.06 -8.54
N ALA A 187 -16.08 -7.48 -9.77
CA ALA A 187 -16.20 -8.89 -10.13
C ALA A 187 -15.15 -9.72 -9.40
N LEU A 188 -15.55 -10.89 -8.92
CA LEU A 188 -14.61 -11.84 -8.33
C LEU A 188 -13.62 -12.30 -9.40
N GLY A 189 -12.31 -12.04 -9.19
CA GLY A 189 -11.27 -12.40 -10.14
C GLY A 189 -11.07 -13.92 -10.25
N GLU A 190 -10.76 -14.43 -11.43
CA GLU A 190 -10.22 -15.78 -11.55
C GLU A 190 -8.79 -15.82 -11.00
N PRO A 191 -8.31 -16.96 -10.47
CA PRO A 191 -6.93 -17.07 -10.05
C PRO A 191 -5.96 -16.60 -11.15
N ALA A 192 -5.06 -15.70 -10.80
CA ALA A 192 -4.15 -15.11 -11.77
C ALA A 192 -3.28 -16.21 -12.43
N PRO A 193 -3.05 -16.14 -13.75
CA PRO A 193 -2.20 -17.12 -14.43
C PRO A 193 -0.78 -17.08 -13.85
N ILE A 194 -0.21 -18.26 -13.61
CA ILE A 194 1.18 -18.37 -13.13
C ILE A 194 2.13 -17.96 -14.27
N VAL A 195 3.01 -17.01 -13.99
CA VAL A 195 4.07 -16.62 -14.93
C VAL A 195 5.08 -17.75 -15.00
N PRO A 196 5.52 -18.20 -16.21
CA PRO A 196 6.52 -19.25 -16.33
C PRO A 196 7.82 -18.88 -15.61
N PHE A 197 8.37 -19.83 -14.86
CA PHE A 197 9.65 -19.62 -14.16
C PHE A 197 10.79 -19.44 -15.17
N GLU A 198 11.50 -18.33 -15.06
CA GLU A 198 12.69 -18.03 -15.85
C GLU A 198 13.95 -18.41 -15.08
N ARG A 199 14.76 -19.32 -15.62
CA ARG A 199 16.07 -19.62 -15.06
C ARG A 199 17.10 -18.57 -15.49
N ASN A 200 17.23 -17.51 -14.67
CA ASN A 200 18.15 -16.41 -14.95
C ASN A 200 19.02 -16.09 -13.71
N PRO A 201 20.17 -16.77 -13.53
CA PRO A 201 21.05 -16.52 -12.38
C PRO A 201 21.55 -15.06 -12.31
N MET A 202 21.73 -14.41 -13.46
CA MET A 202 22.16 -13.01 -13.56
C MET A 202 21.08 -12.00 -13.11
N ARG A 203 19.88 -12.49 -12.85
CA ARG A 203 18.80 -11.70 -12.25
C ARG A 203 18.51 -12.10 -10.80
N PHE A 204 18.38 -13.40 -10.56
CA PHE A 204 17.78 -13.93 -9.33
C PHE A 204 18.79 -14.38 -8.27
N VAL A 205 20.11 -14.39 -8.57
CA VAL A 205 21.15 -14.72 -7.58
C VAL A 205 21.84 -13.43 -7.14
N PRO A 206 21.55 -12.90 -5.93
CA PRO A 206 21.98 -11.57 -5.49
C PRO A 206 23.45 -11.55 -5.02
N VAL A 207 24.39 -11.98 -5.86
CA VAL A 207 25.81 -11.76 -5.63
C VAL A 207 26.21 -10.34 -6.00
N PRO A 208 27.33 -9.77 -5.47
CA PRO A 208 27.67 -8.34 -5.65
C PRO A 208 27.63 -7.84 -7.11
N ALA A 209 28.14 -8.63 -8.04
CA ALA A 209 28.15 -8.26 -9.46
C ALA A 209 26.76 -8.17 -10.08
N VAL A 210 25.81 -8.98 -9.62
CA VAL A 210 24.39 -8.94 -10.04
C VAL A 210 23.66 -7.81 -9.34
N ALA A 211 23.87 -7.66 -8.03
CA ALA A 211 23.17 -6.65 -7.22
C ALA A 211 23.40 -5.22 -7.74
N GLN A 212 24.61 -4.87 -8.19
CA GLN A 212 24.90 -3.56 -8.77
C GLN A 212 24.04 -3.23 -10.00
N GLY A 213 23.87 -4.22 -10.90
CA GLY A 213 22.99 -4.09 -12.06
C GLY A 213 21.53 -4.00 -11.67
N ARG A 214 21.11 -4.79 -10.70
CA ARG A 214 19.73 -4.83 -10.20
C ARG A 214 19.33 -3.53 -9.47
N HIS A 215 20.26 -2.85 -8.79
CA HIS A 215 20.00 -1.56 -8.19
C HIS A 215 19.54 -0.51 -9.23
N LYS A 216 20.17 -0.50 -10.40
CA LYS A 216 19.74 0.41 -11.49
C LYS A 216 18.30 0.12 -11.94
N VAL A 217 17.95 -1.16 -12.08
CA VAL A 217 16.60 -1.59 -12.43
C VAL A 217 15.60 -1.20 -11.34
N LEU A 218 15.96 -1.32 -10.06
CA LEU A 218 15.13 -0.86 -8.94
C LEU A 218 14.82 0.64 -9.06
N VAL A 219 15.84 1.47 -9.34
CA VAL A 219 15.63 2.92 -9.53
C VAL A 219 14.74 3.20 -10.74
N GLU A 220 14.92 2.52 -11.86
CA GLU A 220 14.05 2.64 -13.05
C GLU A 220 12.59 2.24 -12.72
N HIS A 221 12.38 1.19 -11.93
CA HIS A 221 11.04 0.79 -11.50
C HIS A 221 10.40 1.83 -10.57
N LEU A 222 11.19 2.49 -9.72
CA LEU A 222 10.69 3.58 -8.87
C LEU A 222 10.27 4.78 -9.71
N GLU A 223 11.01 5.15 -10.75
CA GLU A 223 10.60 6.23 -11.65
C GLU A 223 9.33 5.87 -12.44
N ASN A 224 9.19 4.62 -12.87
CA ASN A 224 7.95 4.14 -13.48
C ASN A 224 6.77 4.19 -12.49
N ALA A 225 7.01 3.83 -11.22
CA ALA A 225 6.00 3.95 -10.17
C ALA A 225 5.66 5.42 -9.87
N ARG A 226 6.63 6.36 -9.92
CA ARG A 226 6.41 7.79 -9.78
C ARG A 226 5.47 8.32 -10.87
N ALA A 227 5.72 7.95 -12.13
CA ALA A 227 4.86 8.34 -13.23
C ALA A 227 3.41 7.85 -13.04
N LYS A 228 3.23 6.66 -12.43
CA LYS A 228 1.91 6.16 -12.07
C LYS A 228 1.29 6.90 -10.88
N ALA A 229 2.09 7.30 -9.90
CA ALA A 229 1.63 8.10 -8.76
C ALA A 229 1.14 9.50 -9.21
N GLU A 230 1.83 10.12 -10.20
CA GLU A 230 1.39 11.38 -10.82
C GLU A 230 0.00 11.30 -11.46
N ALA A 231 -0.32 10.17 -12.06
CA ALA A 231 -1.61 9.93 -12.74
C ALA A 231 -2.62 9.15 -11.89
N SER A 232 -2.30 8.87 -10.64
CA SER A 232 -3.10 8.00 -9.79
C SER A 232 -4.42 8.64 -9.40
N PRO A 233 -5.56 7.94 -9.52
CA PRO A 233 -6.84 8.42 -9.02
C PRO A 233 -6.89 8.54 -7.49
N TRP A 234 -5.93 7.98 -6.79
CA TRP A 234 -5.77 8.08 -5.33
C TRP A 234 -5.06 9.36 -4.89
N ASN A 235 -4.46 10.10 -5.83
CA ASN A 235 -3.81 11.38 -5.61
C ASN A 235 -4.66 12.47 -6.27
N LYS A 236 -5.64 12.98 -5.52
CA LYS A 236 -6.72 13.79 -6.06
C LYS A 236 -6.70 15.21 -5.49
N VAL A 237 -6.73 16.20 -6.38
CA VAL A 237 -6.92 17.60 -6.01
C VAL A 237 -8.39 17.97 -6.09
N SER A 238 -8.88 18.68 -5.08
CA SER A 238 -10.23 19.24 -5.03
C SER A 238 -10.24 20.58 -4.30
N GLY A 239 -11.36 21.30 -4.38
CA GLY A 239 -11.49 22.62 -3.79
C GLY A 239 -10.65 23.69 -4.46
N GLU A 240 -10.75 24.90 -3.96
CA GLU A 240 -10.02 26.08 -4.46
C GLU A 240 -9.55 26.90 -3.26
N GLY A 241 -8.59 27.81 -3.45
CA GLY A 241 -8.09 28.69 -2.40
C GLY A 241 -6.58 28.75 -2.33
N ARG A 242 -6.09 29.62 -1.46
CA ARG A 242 -4.66 29.81 -1.22
C ARG A 242 -4.16 29.11 0.06
N ILE A 243 -5.09 28.51 0.80
CA ILE A 243 -4.76 27.59 1.88
C ILE A 243 -4.92 26.17 1.32
N GLY A 244 -3.78 25.47 1.21
CA GLY A 244 -3.73 24.08 0.80
C GLY A 244 -3.75 23.14 1.99
N VAL A 245 -4.38 21.98 1.87
CA VAL A 245 -4.27 20.90 2.84
C VAL A 245 -3.88 19.62 2.08
N ILE A 246 -2.80 18.99 2.50
CA ILE A 246 -2.38 17.68 1.97
C ILE A 246 -2.58 16.66 3.07
N ALA A 247 -3.34 15.61 2.80
CA ALA A 247 -3.62 14.55 3.76
C ALA A 247 -3.29 13.17 3.20
N SER A 248 -2.71 12.29 4.02
CA SER A 248 -2.42 10.89 3.68
C SER A 248 -3.09 9.90 4.63
N GLY A 249 -3.28 8.66 4.18
CA GLY A 249 -3.88 7.59 4.99
C GLY A 249 -5.24 8.00 5.57
N ILE A 250 -5.50 7.60 6.82
CA ILE A 250 -6.78 7.89 7.52
C ILE A 250 -7.01 9.39 7.75
N SER A 251 -5.96 10.23 7.78
CA SER A 251 -6.10 11.67 7.93
C SER A 251 -6.95 12.29 6.83
N ARG A 252 -7.05 11.66 5.65
CA ARG A 252 -7.94 12.07 4.57
C ARG A 252 -9.42 11.97 4.99
N ALA A 253 -9.80 10.88 5.66
CA ALA A 253 -11.17 10.72 6.14
C ALA A 253 -11.51 11.75 7.22
N TYR A 254 -10.59 11.97 8.18
CA TYR A 254 -10.79 13.01 9.20
C TYR A 254 -10.86 14.41 8.62
N LEU A 255 -10.04 14.71 7.61
CA LEU A 255 -10.13 16.00 6.92
C LEU A 255 -11.49 16.17 6.24
N ALA A 256 -11.98 15.14 5.54
CA ALA A 256 -13.27 15.20 4.87
C ALA A 256 -14.41 15.47 5.87
N ASP A 257 -14.42 14.78 7.01
CA ASP A 257 -15.41 15.00 8.08
C ASP A 257 -15.31 16.43 8.64
N ALA A 258 -14.09 16.89 8.97
CA ALA A 258 -13.87 18.23 9.50
C ALA A 258 -14.31 19.34 8.53
N LEU A 259 -14.02 19.19 7.24
CA LEU A 259 -14.45 20.14 6.21
C LEU A 259 -15.98 20.18 6.08
N ALA A 260 -16.62 19.01 6.06
CA ALA A 260 -18.08 18.92 5.94
C ALA A 260 -18.81 19.49 7.16
N GLU A 261 -18.33 19.17 8.38
CA GLU A 261 -18.92 19.66 9.62
C GLU A 261 -18.85 21.19 9.77
N ASN A 262 -17.80 21.83 9.21
CA ASN A 262 -17.59 23.27 9.31
C ASN A 262 -17.98 24.04 8.04
N GLY A 263 -18.32 23.34 6.95
CA GLY A 263 -18.67 23.97 5.68
C GLY A 263 -17.49 24.63 4.96
N TRP A 264 -16.26 24.12 5.18
CA TRP A 264 -15.01 24.71 4.66
C TRP A 264 -14.55 24.11 3.32
N GLU A 265 -15.32 23.22 2.69
CA GLU A 265 -14.92 22.52 1.47
C GLU A 265 -14.59 23.45 0.29
N LYS A 266 -15.12 24.69 0.33
CA LYS A 266 -14.87 25.71 -0.70
C LYS A 266 -13.78 26.70 -0.35
N ASP A 267 -13.30 26.69 0.90
CA ASP A 267 -12.36 27.68 1.42
C ASP A 267 -10.91 27.21 1.35
N VAL A 268 -10.73 25.89 1.15
CA VAL A 268 -9.41 25.25 1.10
C VAL A 268 -9.24 24.42 -0.17
N LYS A 269 -8.02 24.40 -0.66
CA LYS A 269 -7.60 23.49 -1.73
C LYS A 269 -7.05 22.22 -1.08
N VAL A 270 -7.58 21.05 -1.42
CA VAL A 270 -7.21 19.77 -0.82
C VAL A 270 -6.49 18.89 -1.82
N LEU A 271 -5.40 18.28 -1.39
CA LEU A 271 -4.77 17.16 -2.09
C LEU A 271 -4.84 15.92 -1.20
N GLU A 272 -5.62 14.96 -1.63
CA GLU A 272 -5.66 13.61 -1.07
C GLU A 272 -4.48 12.81 -1.62
N LEU A 273 -3.64 12.27 -0.75
CA LEU A 273 -2.46 11.48 -1.12
C LEU A 273 -2.65 10.04 -0.65
N GLY A 274 -3.05 9.16 -1.56
CA GLY A 274 -3.30 7.74 -1.28
C GLY A 274 -2.24 6.80 -1.87
N PHE A 275 -1.62 7.16 -2.98
CA PHE A 275 -0.38 6.55 -3.48
C PHE A 275 0.77 7.44 -3.00
N THR A 276 1.31 7.10 -1.82
CA THR A 276 2.16 8.00 -1.03
C THR A 276 3.65 7.89 -1.34
N TRP A 277 4.09 6.82 -1.98
CA TRP A 277 5.49 6.63 -2.36
C TRP A 277 5.65 5.78 -3.63
N PRO A 278 6.51 6.14 -4.61
CA PRO A 278 7.26 7.42 -4.65
C PRO A 278 6.33 8.63 -4.81
N LEU A 279 6.75 9.77 -4.27
CA LEU A 279 5.94 10.98 -4.29
C LEU A 279 5.67 11.47 -5.71
N PRO A 280 4.45 11.94 -6.00
CA PRO A 280 4.10 12.60 -7.27
C PRO A 280 4.60 14.06 -7.25
N GLU A 281 5.89 14.26 -7.49
CA GLU A 281 6.57 15.56 -7.30
C GLU A 281 6.00 16.69 -8.14
N ASN A 282 5.57 16.40 -9.38
CA ASN A 282 5.00 17.43 -10.25
C ASN A 282 3.62 17.85 -9.76
N LEU A 283 2.76 16.89 -9.42
CA LEU A 283 1.44 17.16 -8.84
C LEU A 283 1.56 17.98 -7.55
N LEU A 284 2.51 17.62 -6.68
CA LEU A 284 2.76 18.33 -5.42
C LEU A 284 3.31 19.75 -5.67
N ALA A 285 4.23 19.93 -6.60
CA ALA A 285 4.78 21.24 -6.97
C ALA A 285 3.69 22.15 -7.55
N ASP A 286 2.86 21.64 -8.45
CA ASP A 286 1.73 22.36 -9.04
C ASP A 286 0.69 22.74 -7.97
N PHE A 287 0.42 21.82 -7.03
CA PHE A 287 -0.48 22.07 -5.91
C PHE A 287 0.05 23.22 -5.02
N MET A 288 1.31 23.13 -4.58
CA MET A 288 1.96 24.12 -3.71
C MET A 288 2.08 25.49 -4.36
N SER A 289 2.36 25.56 -5.66
CA SER A 289 2.51 26.82 -6.40
C SER A 289 1.24 27.69 -6.41
N GLY A 290 0.08 27.09 -6.14
CA GLY A 290 -1.19 27.79 -6.02
C GLY A 290 -1.55 28.22 -4.59
N CYS A 291 -0.69 27.96 -3.58
CA CYS A 291 -1.00 28.16 -2.18
C CYS A 291 -0.03 29.16 -1.53
N ASP A 292 -0.51 29.91 -0.54
CA ASP A 292 0.33 30.70 0.39
C ASP A 292 0.79 29.85 1.57
N THR A 293 -0.08 28.97 2.01
CA THR A 293 0.19 28.04 3.12
C THR A 293 -0.33 26.66 2.79
N VAL A 294 0.44 25.64 3.12
CA VAL A 294 0.05 24.24 3.03
C VAL A 294 0.14 23.58 4.38
N LEU A 295 -1.00 23.07 4.88
CA LEU A 295 -1.08 22.22 6.04
C LEU A 295 -0.93 20.76 5.63
N VAL A 296 -0.05 20.00 6.30
CA VAL A 296 0.16 18.58 6.07
C VAL A 296 -0.46 17.77 7.20
N LEU A 297 -1.32 16.83 6.86
CA LEU A 297 -1.99 15.92 7.80
C LEU A 297 -1.56 14.48 7.53
N GLU A 298 -0.73 13.95 8.39
CA GLU A 298 -0.23 12.57 8.32
C GLU A 298 -0.10 11.96 9.73
N GLU A 299 -0.14 10.64 9.82
CA GLU A 299 0.07 9.94 11.10
C GLU A 299 1.55 9.61 11.31
N LEU A 300 2.03 9.68 12.56
CA LEU A 300 3.37 9.33 13.06
C LEU A 300 4.46 10.32 12.64
N GLN A 301 5.33 9.95 11.70
CA GLN A 301 6.49 10.74 11.32
C GLN A 301 6.14 11.80 10.27
N PRO A 302 6.72 13.01 10.32
CA PRO A 302 6.48 14.08 9.35
C PRO A 302 7.20 13.81 8.00
N LEU A 303 6.93 12.66 7.36
CA LEU A 303 7.64 12.23 6.17
C LEU A 303 7.23 13.01 4.92
N VAL A 304 5.92 13.20 4.72
CA VAL A 304 5.39 13.99 3.60
C VAL A 304 5.75 15.45 3.79
N GLU A 305 5.61 15.99 5.00
CA GLU A 305 5.98 17.36 5.31
C GLU A 305 7.45 17.65 4.98
N GLN A 306 8.37 16.77 5.40
CA GLN A 306 9.80 16.93 5.12
C GLN A 306 10.10 16.91 3.63
N ASP A 307 9.49 16.00 2.88
CA ASP A 307 9.67 15.91 1.44
C ASP A 307 9.10 17.15 0.71
N LEU A 308 7.96 17.66 1.16
CA LEU A 308 7.38 18.90 0.59
C LEU A 308 8.26 20.10 0.82
N ARG A 309 8.88 20.22 2.00
CA ARG A 309 9.85 21.30 2.30
C ARG A 309 11.07 21.20 1.37
N ALA A 310 11.59 19.99 1.15
CA ALA A 310 12.71 19.75 0.24
C ALA A 310 12.32 20.09 -1.21
N LEU A 311 11.15 19.62 -1.65
CA LEU A 311 10.64 19.87 -3.01
C LEU A 311 10.37 21.36 -3.26
N ALA A 312 9.77 22.05 -2.29
CA ALA A 312 9.49 23.49 -2.39
C ALA A 312 10.79 24.29 -2.56
N GLN A 313 11.85 23.95 -1.82
CA GLN A 313 13.15 24.58 -1.96
C GLN A 313 13.80 24.27 -3.31
N GLU A 314 13.78 23.02 -3.75
CA GLU A 314 14.35 22.59 -5.04
C GLU A 314 13.68 23.32 -6.22
N ARG A 315 12.34 23.37 -6.19
CA ARG A 315 11.51 23.99 -7.24
C ARG A 315 11.36 25.51 -7.07
N LYS A 316 11.92 26.10 -5.99
CA LYS A 316 11.84 27.54 -5.64
C LYS A 316 10.38 28.02 -5.51
N ILE A 317 9.55 27.24 -4.88
CA ILE A 317 8.16 27.57 -4.59
C ILE A 317 8.11 28.33 -3.27
N ASP A 318 7.56 29.54 -3.29
CA ASP A 318 7.37 30.37 -2.09
C ASP A 318 6.04 29.99 -1.41
N VAL A 319 6.12 29.13 -0.43
CA VAL A 319 4.97 28.59 0.30
C VAL A 319 5.34 28.30 1.76
N SER A 320 4.45 28.63 2.69
CA SER A 320 4.59 28.21 4.09
C SER A 320 4.07 26.78 4.28
N ILE A 321 4.90 25.87 4.76
CA ILE A 321 4.51 24.48 5.01
C ILE A 321 4.46 24.24 6.52
N VAL A 322 3.32 23.74 7.01
CA VAL A 322 3.00 23.46 8.41
C VAL A 322 2.43 22.06 8.53
N GLY A 323 2.89 21.28 9.55
CA GLY A 323 2.38 19.94 9.85
C GLY A 323 2.67 19.57 11.28
#